data_c0f4c4d7bc15f9fbbddad10e37cf79a0
#
_entry.id   c0f4c4d7bc15f9fbbddad10e37cf79a0
#
_cell.length_a   1.000
_cell.length_b   1.000
_cell.length_c   1.000
_cell.angle_alpha   90.00
_cell.angle_beta   90.00
_cell.angle_gamma   90.00
#
_symmetry.space_group_name_H-M   'P 1'
#
loop_
_entity.id
_entity.type
_entity.pdbx_description
1 polymer ?
#
loop_
_entity_poly.entity_id
_entity_poly.type
_entity_poly.pdbx_seq_one_letter_code
_entity_poly.pdbx_strand_id
1 'polypeptide(L)'
;MDLCAAAKADFKVGALKPKLIVSNMTILDKYLTKEILKCFVMVLSVVLGLYLIVEFFNRADNFMEAGLPIARLMRYLLLKLPQNIVQITPIGILLAVLVAFGLMNKRNEIIALKSGGVSVYFFLRAVMAIAVLLGIILFFLSETLVPITISKANRIWLTEVKKKAAVPTKQKNIWIKGNRAIYFIKYFNPRDQSISGVTLNYFNKEFKLSRRVDADRAVYHKNQWIFYDIMEQEFNVKSKTYDVRFYPQRTEVVDILPEDLHRVFKKSEEMNIVELFSYIQEVELEGYDATAFRVDLHARFAFPVLAIIVCIIGIGIAVKRKGHEGPSVSIAFGAAVVFIYWVLHSFCLSLGYGGMLPPFVAAWISNIIFSCYAVLNLINAE
;
A
#
# COMPACT_ATOMS: atom_id res chain seq x y z
N MET A 1 -28.63 50.80 -51.93
CA MET A 1 -29.57 50.68 -50.83
C MET A 1 -30.22 49.33 -51.02
N ASP A 2 -30.25 48.52 -49.96
CA ASP A 2 -30.81 47.18 -49.91
C ASP A 2 -29.91 46.00 -50.28
N LEU A 3 -28.95 45.72 -49.42
CA LEU A 3 -28.26 44.43 -49.36
C LEU A 3 -27.64 44.22 -47.95
N CYS A 4 -28.47 44.32 -46.91
CA CYS A 4 -27.98 44.16 -45.53
C CYS A 4 -29.03 43.62 -44.57
N ALA A 5 -29.88 42.67 -45.02
CA ALA A 5 -30.97 42.14 -44.20
C ALA A 5 -31.22 40.63 -44.43
N ALA A 6 -30.21 39.79 -44.46
CA ALA A 6 -30.43 38.35 -44.53
C ALA A 6 -29.22 37.55 -43.99
N ALA A 7 -28.91 37.66 -42.70
CA ALA A 7 -28.04 36.69 -42.01
C ALA A 7 -28.17 36.82 -40.50
N LYS A 8 -29.41 36.71 -39.96
CA LYS A 8 -29.62 36.30 -38.57
C LYS A 8 -30.31 34.94 -38.57
N ALA A 9 -29.59 33.92 -38.92
CA ALA A 9 -29.98 32.53 -38.62
C ALA A 9 -29.69 32.30 -37.15
N ASP A 10 -30.74 32.15 -36.36
CA ASP A 10 -30.75 31.74 -34.95
C ASP A 10 -29.99 30.41 -34.78
N PHE A 11 -28.75 30.49 -34.36
CA PHE A 11 -28.02 29.35 -33.82
C PHE A 11 -28.48 29.18 -32.35
N LYS A 12 -29.63 28.55 -32.15
CA LYS A 12 -30.01 28.03 -30.84
C LYS A 12 -28.99 26.95 -30.45
N VAL A 13 -27.98 27.36 -29.70
CA VAL A 13 -27.16 26.46 -28.91
C VAL A 13 -28.09 25.82 -27.89
N GLY A 14 -28.58 24.63 -28.21
CA GLY A 14 -29.29 23.79 -27.27
C GLY A 14 -28.37 23.50 -26.10
N ALA A 15 -28.64 24.17 -24.99
CA ALA A 15 -28.01 23.87 -23.70
C ALA A 15 -28.27 22.39 -23.39
N LEU A 16 -27.28 21.54 -23.65
CA LEU A 16 -27.19 20.18 -23.15
C LEU A 16 -27.11 20.28 -21.63
N LYS A 17 -28.30 20.29 -21.00
CA LYS A 17 -28.38 20.01 -19.55
C LYS A 17 -27.69 18.68 -19.33
N PRO A 18 -26.69 18.59 -18.43
CA PRO A 18 -26.16 17.30 -18.02
C PRO A 18 -27.30 16.58 -17.28
N LYS A 19 -28.04 15.71 -17.98
CA LYS A 19 -28.84 14.69 -17.32
C LYS A 19 -27.86 13.83 -16.54
N LEU A 20 -27.79 14.04 -15.22
CA LEU A 20 -27.21 13.11 -14.27
C LEU A 20 -27.73 11.71 -14.63
N ILE A 21 -26.81 10.86 -15.08
CA ILE A 21 -27.06 9.51 -15.59
C ILE A 21 -27.32 8.60 -14.39
N VAL A 22 -28.52 8.68 -13.84
CA VAL A 22 -29.16 7.56 -13.17
C VAL A 22 -30.15 7.01 -14.19
N SER A 23 -29.64 6.54 -15.33
CA SER A 23 -30.50 5.83 -16.29
C SER A 23 -30.59 4.38 -15.82
N ASN A 24 -31.81 3.87 -15.71
CA ASN A 24 -32.14 2.47 -15.50
C ASN A 24 -31.16 1.58 -16.29
N MET A 25 -30.42 0.69 -15.58
CA MET A 25 -29.54 -0.28 -16.22
C MET A 25 -30.33 -1.03 -17.29
N THR A 26 -29.82 -1.03 -18.52
CA THR A 26 -30.44 -1.79 -19.62
C THR A 26 -30.33 -3.29 -19.34
N ILE A 27 -31.18 -4.10 -20.00
CA ILE A 27 -31.12 -5.57 -19.87
C ILE A 27 -29.69 -6.07 -20.20
N LEU A 28 -29.04 -5.45 -21.19
CA LEU A 28 -27.70 -5.81 -21.62
C LEU A 28 -26.64 -5.41 -20.60
N ASP A 29 -26.77 -4.24 -19.94
CA ASP A 29 -25.88 -3.84 -18.85
C ASP A 29 -25.92 -4.87 -17.69
N LYS A 30 -27.12 -5.31 -17.31
CA LYS A 30 -27.31 -6.33 -16.27
C LYS A 30 -26.68 -7.67 -16.65
N TYR A 31 -26.86 -8.08 -17.90
CA TYR A 31 -26.28 -9.32 -18.42
C TYR A 31 -24.75 -9.27 -18.37
N LEU A 32 -24.15 -8.21 -18.92
CA LEU A 32 -22.69 -8.02 -18.92
C LEU A 32 -22.12 -7.97 -17.51
N THR A 33 -22.73 -7.18 -16.63
CA THR A 33 -22.31 -7.06 -15.23
C THR A 33 -22.33 -8.42 -14.52
N LYS A 34 -23.41 -9.20 -14.72
CA LYS A 34 -23.55 -10.53 -14.11
C LYS A 34 -22.49 -11.50 -14.62
N GLU A 35 -22.24 -11.53 -15.93
CA GLU A 35 -21.27 -12.45 -16.53
C GLU A 35 -19.83 -12.11 -16.13
N ILE A 36 -19.48 -10.81 -16.14
CA ILE A 36 -18.16 -10.35 -15.69
C ILE A 36 -17.96 -10.64 -14.20
N LEU A 37 -18.94 -10.35 -13.36
CA LEU A 37 -18.84 -10.59 -11.92
C LEU A 37 -18.71 -12.09 -11.60
N LYS A 38 -19.46 -12.95 -12.32
CA LYS A 38 -19.34 -14.41 -12.21
C LYS A 38 -17.92 -14.88 -12.59
N CYS A 39 -17.39 -14.40 -13.71
CA CYS A 39 -16.04 -14.71 -14.13
C CYS A 39 -15.01 -14.18 -13.13
N PHE A 40 -15.23 -12.96 -12.58
CA PHE A 40 -14.37 -12.36 -11.57
C PHE A 40 -14.27 -13.22 -10.31
N VAL A 41 -15.41 -13.61 -9.74
CA VAL A 41 -15.41 -14.47 -8.54
C VAL A 41 -14.73 -15.81 -8.81
N MET A 42 -14.99 -16.42 -9.98
CA MET A 42 -14.36 -17.68 -10.37
C MET A 42 -12.84 -17.53 -10.50
N VAL A 43 -12.36 -16.52 -11.25
CA VAL A 43 -10.92 -16.28 -11.46
C VAL A 43 -10.24 -15.92 -10.15
N LEU A 44 -10.84 -15.01 -9.36
CA LEU A 44 -10.31 -14.62 -8.07
C LEU A 44 -10.16 -15.81 -7.13
N SER A 45 -11.17 -16.68 -7.07
CA SER A 45 -11.13 -17.89 -6.23
C SER A 45 -10.03 -18.87 -6.65
N VAL A 46 -9.83 -19.05 -7.96
CA VAL A 46 -8.76 -19.94 -8.48
C VAL A 46 -7.38 -19.35 -8.16
N VAL A 47 -7.16 -18.07 -8.47
CA VAL A 47 -5.86 -17.42 -8.25
C VAL A 47 -5.53 -17.33 -6.77
N LEU A 48 -6.54 -16.99 -5.94
CA LEU A 48 -6.37 -16.92 -4.49
C LEU A 48 -6.10 -18.31 -3.89
N GLY A 49 -6.80 -19.34 -4.38
CA GLY A 49 -6.56 -20.73 -3.97
C GLY A 49 -5.14 -21.19 -4.28
N LEU A 50 -4.66 -20.94 -5.50
CA LEU A 50 -3.27 -21.24 -5.88
C LEU A 50 -2.26 -20.48 -5.02
N TYR A 51 -2.51 -19.18 -4.78
CA TYR A 51 -1.66 -18.37 -3.90
C TYR A 51 -1.59 -18.96 -2.48
N LEU A 52 -2.74 -19.34 -1.91
CA LEU A 52 -2.79 -19.93 -0.57
C LEU A 52 -2.03 -21.26 -0.48
N ILE A 53 -2.13 -22.08 -1.50
CA ILE A 53 -1.38 -23.34 -1.58
C ILE A 53 0.13 -23.05 -1.58
N VAL A 54 0.59 -22.15 -2.43
CA VAL A 54 2.01 -21.78 -2.50
C VAL A 54 2.50 -21.16 -1.19
N GLU A 55 1.73 -20.22 -0.61
CA GLU A 55 2.09 -19.58 0.66
C GLU A 55 2.09 -20.61 1.82
N PHE A 56 1.17 -21.57 1.80
CA PHE A 56 1.13 -22.67 2.78
C PHE A 56 2.46 -23.44 2.76
N PHE A 57 2.90 -23.94 1.60
CA PHE A 57 4.14 -24.69 1.50
C PHE A 57 5.37 -23.84 1.84
N ASN A 58 5.41 -22.60 1.41
CA ASN A 58 6.52 -21.66 1.73
C ASN A 58 6.65 -21.37 3.22
N ARG A 59 5.58 -21.51 4.00
CA ARG A 59 5.55 -21.17 5.42
C ARG A 59 5.51 -22.40 6.34
N ALA A 60 5.06 -23.55 5.82
CA ALA A 60 4.85 -24.76 6.61
C ALA A 60 6.11 -25.14 7.40
N ASP A 61 7.26 -25.20 6.72
CA ASP A 61 8.54 -25.58 7.34
C ASP A 61 8.91 -24.65 8.52
N ASN A 62 8.77 -23.35 8.35
CA ASN A 62 9.07 -22.39 9.41
C ASN A 62 8.14 -22.55 10.64
N PHE A 63 6.86 -22.88 10.43
CA PHE A 63 5.91 -23.12 11.52
C PHE A 63 6.21 -24.46 12.22
N MET A 64 6.57 -25.49 11.46
CA MET A 64 6.93 -26.81 11.99
C MET A 64 8.24 -26.75 12.80
N GLU A 65 9.28 -26.08 12.30
CA GLU A 65 10.53 -25.83 13.02
C GLU A 65 10.32 -25.03 14.32
N ALA A 66 9.34 -24.13 14.32
CA ALA A 66 8.93 -23.38 15.52
C ALA A 66 8.17 -24.24 16.53
N GLY A 67 7.74 -25.46 16.17
CA GLY A 67 6.91 -26.35 17.01
C GLY A 67 5.46 -25.90 17.11
N LEU A 68 4.94 -25.14 16.14
CA LEU A 68 3.57 -24.63 16.14
C LEU A 68 2.61 -25.56 15.41
N PRO A 69 1.35 -25.72 15.89
CA PRO A 69 0.36 -26.55 15.24
C PRO A 69 -0.07 -25.95 13.90
N ILE A 70 -0.47 -26.82 12.94
CA ILE A 70 -0.96 -26.41 11.61
C ILE A 70 -2.13 -25.41 11.72
N ALA A 71 -2.98 -25.53 12.74
CA ALA A 71 -4.07 -24.59 13.00
C ALA A 71 -3.57 -23.13 13.14
N ARG A 72 -2.35 -22.94 13.68
CA ARG A 72 -1.75 -21.61 13.81
C ARG A 72 -1.31 -21.05 12.46
N LEU A 73 -0.76 -21.90 11.58
CA LEU A 73 -0.46 -21.55 10.19
C LEU A 73 -1.73 -21.15 9.43
N MET A 74 -2.82 -21.94 9.55
CA MET A 74 -4.10 -21.62 8.90
C MET A 74 -4.64 -20.26 9.38
N ARG A 75 -4.57 -19.97 10.69
CA ARG A 75 -4.95 -18.66 11.22
C ARG A 75 -4.09 -17.53 10.65
N TYR A 76 -2.79 -17.73 10.51
CA TYR A 76 -1.89 -16.77 9.87
C TYR A 76 -2.27 -16.49 8.42
N LEU A 77 -2.53 -17.55 7.62
CA LEU A 77 -2.96 -17.42 6.23
C LEU A 77 -4.32 -16.70 6.11
N LEU A 78 -5.29 -17.02 6.97
CA LEU A 78 -6.58 -16.32 7.00
C LEU A 78 -6.44 -14.84 7.32
N LEU A 79 -5.53 -14.46 8.23
CA LEU A 79 -5.26 -13.06 8.55
C LEU A 79 -4.59 -12.30 7.38
N LYS A 80 -3.87 -12.99 6.50
CA LYS A 80 -3.28 -12.41 5.29
C LYS A 80 -4.25 -12.31 4.10
N LEU A 81 -5.37 -13.03 4.15
CA LEU A 81 -6.35 -13.06 3.05
C LEU A 81 -6.80 -11.66 2.58
N PRO A 82 -7.16 -10.71 3.45
CA PRO A 82 -7.60 -9.39 3.00
C PRO A 82 -6.55 -8.65 2.17
N GLN A 83 -5.28 -8.68 2.60
CA GLN A 83 -4.18 -8.08 1.86
C GLN A 83 -4.00 -8.75 0.49
N ASN A 84 -4.05 -10.09 0.43
CA ASN A 84 -3.90 -10.84 -0.80
C ASN A 84 -5.05 -10.57 -1.77
N ILE A 85 -6.29 -10.47 -1.28
CA ILE A 85 -7.45 -10.08 -2.09
C ILE A 85 -7.21 -8.71 -2.72
N VAL A 86 -6.77 -7.72 -1.94
CA VAL A 86 -6.46 -6.39 -2.47
C VAL A 86 -5.42 -6.47 -3.57
N GLN A 87 -4.31 -7.18 -3.36
CA GLN A 87 -3.20 -7.27 -4.32
C GLN A 87 -3.57 -8.04 -5.60
N ILE A 88 -4.37 -9.10 -5.50
CA ILE A 88 -4.73 -9.98 -6.64
C ILE A 88 -5.89 -9.40 -7.45
N THR A 89 -6.76 -8.59 -6.85
CA THR A 89 -7.98 -8.10 -7.52
C THR A 89 -7.75 -7.40 -8.86
N PRO A 90 -6.76 -6.49 -9.05
CA PRO A 90 -6.56 -5.86 -10.36
C PRO A 90 -6.25 -6.88 -11.47
N ILE A 91 -5.44 -7.91 -11.14
CA ILE A 91 -5.15 -9.03 -12.06
C ILE A 91 -6.43 -9.83 -12.31
N GLY A 92 -7.16 -10.14 -11.25
CA GLY A 92 -8.42 -10.88 -11.29
C GLY A 92 -9.47 -10.21 -12.16
N ILE A 93 -9.62 -8.89 -12.09
CA ILE A 93 -10.55 -8.12 -12.92
C ILE A 93 -10.16 -8.21 -14.39
N LEU A 94 -8.88 -7.98 -14.72
CA LEU A 94 -8.43 -8.07 -16.11
C LEU A 94 -8.71 -9.44 -16.71
N LEU A 95 -8.30 -10.49 -16.00
CA LEU A 95 -8.54 -11.86 -16.46
C LEU A 95 -10.03 -12.18 -16.57
N ALA A 96 -10.85 -11.71 -15.64
CA ALA A 96 -12.29 -11.87 -15.68
C ALA A 96 -12.92 -11.21 -16.90
N VAL A 97 -12.51 -9.99 -17.22
CA VAL A 97 -12.96 -9.29 -18.43
C VAL A 97 -12.54 -10.07 -19.68
N LEU A 98 -11.28 -10.51 -19.77
CA LEU A 98 -10.80 -11.28 -20.92
C LEU A 98 -11.50 -12.63 -21.08
N VAL A 99 -11.78 -13.34 -19.98
CA VAL A 99 -12.52 -14.60 -19.99
C VAL A 99 -13.98 -14.36 -20.39
N ALA A 100 -14.67 -13.39 -19.78
CA ALA A 100 -16.07 -13.10 -20.07
C ALA A 100 -16.27 -12.74 -21.56
N PHE A 101 -15.50 -11.76 -22.04
CA PHE A 101 -15.57 -11.37 -23.45
C PHE A 101 -15.06 -12.46 -24.40
N GLY A 102 -14.06 -13.23 -24.00
CA GLY A 102 -13.58 -14.40 -24.77
C GLY A 102 -14.67 -15.47 -24.95
N LEU A 103 -15.45 -15.75 -23.89
CA LEU A 103 -16.59 -16.67 -23.95
C LEU A 103 -17.72 -16.10 -24.81
N MET A 104 -18.04 -14.83 -24.66
CA MET A 104 -19.05 -14.15 -25.48
C MET A 104 -18.64 -14.14 -26.97
N ASN A 105 -17.36 -13.94 -27.26
CA ASN A 105 -16.84 -13.99 -28.62
C ASN A 105 -16.95 -15.43 -29.22
N LYS A 106 -16.63 -16.45 -28.43
CA LYS A 106 -16.78 -17.86 -28.82
C LYS A 106 -18.25 -18.22 -29.13
N ARG A 107 -19.20 -17.57 -28.44
CA ARG A 107 -20.64 -17.74 -28.69
C ARG A 107 -21.18 -16.82 -29.79
N ASN A 108 -20.32 -16.05 -30.48
CA ASN A 108 -20.66 -15.02 -31.46
C ASN A 108 -21.56 -13.89 -30.95
N GLU A 109 -21.72 -13.74 -29.63
CA GLU A 109 -22.57 -12.72 -29.00
C GLU A 109 -22.03 -11.30 -29.30
N ILE A 110 -20.69 -11.09 -29.23
CA ILE A 110 -20.07 -9.80 -29.55
C ILE A 110 -20.28 -9.43 -31.01
N ILE A 111 -20.16 -10.39 -31.91
CA ILE A 111 -20.38 -10.19 -33.36
C ILE A 111 -21.84 -9.80 -33.60
N ALA A 112 -22.80 -10.51 -33.01
CA ALA A 112 -24.23 -10.19 -33.12
C ALA A 112 -24.55 -8.80 -32.56
N LEU A 113 -23.97 -8.39 -31.45
CA LEU A 113 -24.17 -7.05 -30.87
C LEU A 113 -23.55 -5.96 -31.74
N LYS A 114 -22.37 -6.16 -32.30
CA LYS A 114 -21.72 -5.21 -33.23
C LYS A 114 -22.53 -5.07 -34.53
N SER A 115 -23.01 -6.16 -35.11
CA SER A 115 -23.85 -6.12 -36.31
C SER A 115 -25.22 -5.47 -36.05
N GLY A 116 -25.68 -5.50 -34.79
CA GLY A 116 -26.86 -4.74 -34.34
C GLY A 116 -26.59 -3.25 -34.04
N GLY A 117 -25.39 -2.74 -34.35
CA GLY A 117 -25.02 -1.32 -34.16
C GLY A 117 -24.61 -0.95 -32.74
N VAL A 118 -24.34 -1.93 -31.84
CA VAL A 118 -23.88 -1.64 -30.49
C VAL A 118 -22.39 -1.29 -30.54
N SER A 119 -22.06 -0.06 -30.10
CA SER A 119 -20.66 0.41 -30.08
C SER A 119 -19.84 -0.20 -28.95
N VAL A 120 -18.51 -0.18 -29.08
CA VAL A 120 -17.55 -0.66 -28.07
C VAL A 120 -17.69 0.13 -26.75
N TYR A 121 -18.06 1.40 -26.83
CA TYR A 121 -18.26 2.26 -25.64
C TYR A 121 -19.42 1.79 -24.77
N PHE A 122 -20.38 1.06 -25.32
CA PHE A 122 -21.44 0.45 -24.51
C PHE A 122 -20.89 -0.61 -23.56
N PHE A 123 -19.99 -1.46 -24.04
CA PHE A 123 -19.31 -2.46 -23.19
C PHE A 123 -18.44 -1.80 -22.14
N LEU A 124 -17.76 -0.70 -22.50
CA LEU A 124 -16.92 0.08 -21.61
C LEU A 124 -17.71 0.59 -20.40
N ARG A 125 -18.94 1.08 -20.61
CA ARG A 125 -19.77 1.62 -19.51
C ARG A 125 -20.05 0.59 -18.42
N ALA A 126 -20.46 -0.63 -18.80
CA ALA A 126 -20.76 -1.69 -17.84
C ALA A 126 -19.50 -2.13 -17.07
N VAL A 127 -18.39 -2.32 -17.77
CA VAL A 127 -17.11 -2.73 -17.16
C VAL A 127 -16.54 -1.63 -16.26
N MET A 128 -16.63 -0.37 -16.66
CA MET A 128 -16.18 0.76 -15.85
C MET A 128 -16.98 0.90 -14.55
N ALA A 129 -18.30 0.67 -14.59
CA ALA A 129 -19.12 0.68 -13.37
C ALA A 129 -18.64 -0.38 -12.36
N ILE A 130 -18.31 -1.58 -12.83
CA ILE A 130 -17.74 -2.65 -11.99
C ILE A 130 -16.36 -2.26 -11.48
N ALA A 131 -15.50 -1.72 -12.35
CA ALA A 131 -14.13 -1.34 -11.99
C ALA A 131 -14.10 -0.26 -10.90
N VAL A 132 -14.94 0.77 -11.04
CA VAL A 132 -15.09 1.84 -10.04
C VAL A 132 -15.63 1.28 -8.72
N LEU A 133 -16.68 0.46 -8.77
CA LEU A 133 -17.25 -0.16 -7.58
C LEU A 133 -16.22 -1.02 -6.84
N LEU A 134 -15.51 -1.89 -7.56
CA LEU A 134 -14.46 -2.72 -6.98
C LEU A 134 -13.28 -1.88 -6.48
N GLY A 135 -12.88 -0.83 -7.19
CA GLY A 135 -11.85 0.12 -6.75
C GLY A 135 -12.20 0.77 -5.41
N ILE A 136 -13.44 1.19 -5.23
CA ILE A 136 -13.95 1.74 -3.97
C ILE A 136 -13.92 0.68 -2.86
N ILE A 137 -14.39 -0.53 -3.15
CA ILE A 137 -14.36 -1.64 -2.18
C ILE A 137 -12.92 -1.97 -1.77
N LEU A 138 -12.00 -2.04 -2.73
CA LEU A 138 -10.58 -2.29 -2.46
C LEU A 138 -9.95 -1.20 -1.60
N PHE A 139 -10.27 0.07 -1.87
CA PHE A 139 -9.80 1.19 -1.08
C PHE A 139 -10.24 1.06 0.38
N PHE A 140 -11.53 0.85 0.63
CA PHE A 140 -12.03 0.65 1.99
C PHE A 140 -11.46 -0.60 2.67
N LEU A 141 -11.31 -1.70 1.93
CA LEU A 141 -10.72 -2.93 2.46
C LEU A 141 -9.26 -2.71 2.86
N SER A 142 -8.50 -2.02 2.03
CA SER A 142 -7.09 -1.65 2.25
C SER A 142 -6.91 -0.76 3.48
N GLU A 143 -7.87 0.15 3.74
CA GLU A 143 -7.74 1.13 4.82
C GLU A 143 -8.30 0.65 6.17
N THR A 144 -9.26 -0.26 6.16
CA THR A 144 -9.90 -0.69 7.41
C THR A 144 -9.47 -2.08 7.85
N LEU A 145 -9.60 -3.07 6.97
CA LEU A 145 -9.39 -4.47 7.33
C LEU A 145 -7.92 -4.90 7.23
N VAL A 146 -7.22 -4.47 6.19
CA VAL A 146 -5.82 -4.87 5.95
C VAL A 146 -4.90 -4.46 7.10
N PRO A 147 -4.86 -3.22 7.62
CA PRO A 147 -3.96 -2.84 8.71
C PRO A 147 -4.16 -3.68 9.97
N ILE A 148 -5.42 -3.96 10.33
CA ILE A 148 -5.76 -4.74 11.52
C ILE A 148 -5.32 -6.21 11.37
N THR A 149 -5.58 -6.79 10.20
CA THR A 149 -5.30 -8.22 9.97
C THR A 149 -3.81 -8.47 9.76
N ILE A 150 -3.12 -7.60 9.02
CA ILE A 150 -1.69 -7.74 8.77
C ILE A 150 -0.86 -7.53 10.05
N SER A 151 -1.25 -6.60 10.91
CA SER A 151 -0.62 -6.39 12.20
C SER A 151 -0.69 -7.65 13.07
N LYS A 152 -1.88 -8.31 13.12
CA LYS A 152 -2.05 -9.58 13.82
C LYS A 152 -1.23 -10.72 13.18
N ALA A 153 -1.19 -10.79 11.85
CA ALA A 153 -0.39 -11.79 11.12
C ALA A 153 1.12 -11.60 11.39
N ASN A 154 1.60 -10.37 11.29
CA ASN A 154 3.00 -10.03 11.57
C ASN A 154 3.38 -10.32 13.02
N ARG A 155 2.48 -10.08 13.97
CA ARG A 155 2.68 -10.45 15.37
C ARG A 155 2.88 -11.97 15.52
N ILE A 156 2.03 -12.81 14.92
CA ILE A 156 2.21 -14.27 14.94
C ILE A 156 3.56 -14.64 14.34
N TRP A 157 3.89 -14.09 13.17
CA TRP A 157 5.14 -14.38 12.47
C TRP A 157 6.39 -14.02 13.26
N LEU A 158 6.41 -12.82 13.85
CA LEU A 158 7.56 -12.32 14.57
C LEU A 158 7.72 -12.97 15.96
N THR A 159 6.63 -13.12 16.72
CA THR A 159 6.72 -13.59 18.09
C THR A 159 6.71 -15.09 18.24
N GLU A 160 5.96 -15.81 17.39
CA GLU A 160 5.77 -17.24 17.56
C GLU A 160 6.65 -18.06 16.62
N VAL A 161 6.71 -17.69 15.32
CA VAL A 161 7.46 -18.46 14.32
C VAL A 161 8.95 -18.16 14.39
N LYS A 162 9.32 -16.89 14.27
CA LYS A 162 10.74 -16.54 14.28
C LYS A 162 11.39 -16.72 15.64
N LYS A 163 10.62 -17.09 16.70
CA LYS A 163 11.10 -17.14 18.09
C LYS A 163 12.10 -15.98 18.40
N LYS A 164 12.11 -15.02 17.51
CA LYS A 164 12.55 -13.73 17.92
C LYS A 164 11.55 -13.48 19.02
N ALA A 165 11.94 -13.96 20.21
CA ALA A 165 11.22 -13.71 21.43
C ALA A 165 10.50 -12.40 21.23
N ALA A 166 9.40 -12.11 21.84
CA ALA A 166 8.91 -10.76 21.81
C ALA A 166 10.02 -9.79 22.33
N VAL A 167 11.23 -10.12 21.92
CA VAL A 167 12.29 -9.22 21.64
C VAL A 167 11.86 -8.60 20.34
N PRO A 168 11.32 -7.39 20.33
CA PRO A 168 11.27 -6.60 19.12
C PRO A 168 12.65 -6.80 18.54
N THR A 169 12.72 -7.03 17.27
CA THR A 169 13.98 -7.22 16.55
C THR A 169 14.99 -6.34 17.21
N LYS A 170 16.08 -6.94 17.76
CA LYS A 170 17.17 -6.16 18.40
C LYS A 170 17.41 -4.96 17.52
N GLN A 171 16.65 -3.91 17.69
CA GLN A 171 16.97 -2.69 16.99
C GLN A 171 18.19 -2.18 17.72
N LYS A 172 19.25 -2.42 17.01
CA LYS A 172 20.53 -1.89 17.36
C LYS A 172 20.52 -0.46 16.86
N ASN A 173 20.86 0.45 17.76
CA ASN A 173 21.20 1.82 17.41
C ASN A 173 20.00 2.72 17.06
N ILE A 174 19.03 2.84 17.97
CA ILE A 174 17.92 3.79 17.86
C ILE A 174 18.45 5.18 18.23
N TRP A 175 18.28 6.14 17.35
CA TRP A 175 18.56 7.53 17.62
C TRP A 175 17.24 8.29 17.73
N ILE A 176 17.06 9.05 18.80
CA ILE A 176 15.86 9.85 19.03
C ILE A 176 16.28 11.28 19.33
N LYS A 177 15.65 12.23 18.67
CA LYS A 177 15.84 13.65 18.92
C LYS A 177 14.83 14.12 19.96
N GLY A 178 15.32 14.52 21.13
CA GLY A 178 14.55 15.18 22.17
C GLY A 178 14.68 16.71 22.10
N ASN A 179 14.09 17.40 23.08
CA ASN A 179 14.23 18.84 23.20
C ASN A 179 15.65 19.22 23.66
N ARG A 180 16.52 19.64 22.72
CA ARG A 180 17.96 19.91 22.92
C ARG A 180 18.76 18.69 23.44
N ALA A 181 18.28 17.51 23.12
CA ALA A 181 18.95 16.28 23.49
C ALA A 181 18.93 15.29 22.31
N ILE A 182 19.93 14.46 22.22
CA ILE A 182 19.99 13.33 21.28
C ILE A 182 20.19 12.07 22.11
N TYR A 183 19.26 11.17 22.01
CA TYR A 183 19.26 9.91 22.73
C TYR A 183 19.69 8.79 21.80
N PHE A 184 20.63 8.00 22.24
CA PHE A 184 21.03 6.78 21.56
C PHE A 184 20.68 5.58 22.43
N ILE A 185 19.94 4.64 21.87
CA ILE A 185 19.48 3.43 22.54
C ILE A 185 19.98 2.23 21.75
N LYS A 186 20.86 1.45 22.37
CA LYS A 186 21.40 0.25 21.74
C LYS A 186 20.37 -0.85 21.61
N TYR A 187 19.47 -0.97 22.58
CA TYR A 187 18.47 -2.01 22.62
C TYR A 187 17.27 -1.65 23.52
N PHE A 188 16.04 -1.87 23.02
CA PHE A 188 14.81 -1.73 23.78
C PHE A 188 14.06 -3.07 23.86
N ASN A 189 13.61 -3.45 25.07
CA ASN A 189 12.76 -4.61 25.31
C ASN A 189 11.35 -4.17 25.72
N PRO A 190 10.33 -4.31 24.85
CA PRO A 190 8.97 -3.88 25.16
C PRO A 190 8.25 -4.73 26.19
N ARG A 191 8.68 -5.98 26.46
CA ARG A 191 8.03 -6.82 27.47
C ARG A 191 8.23 -6.27 28.86
N ASP A 192 9.47 -5.93 29.15
CA ASP A 192 9.88 -5.46 30.46
C ASP A 192 9.96 -3.93 30.50
N GLN A 193 9.56 -3.26 29.40
CA GLN A 193 9.73 -1.83 29.22
C GLN A 193 11.13 -1.36 29.62
N SER A 194 12.15 -2.10 29.20
CA SER A 194 13.55 -1.87 29.55
C SER A 194 14.39 -1.53 28.33
N ILE A 195 15.38 -0.69 28.55
CA ILE A 195 16.35 -0.26 27.55
C ILE A 195 17.73 -0.75 28.03
N SER A 196 18.57 -1.21 27.10
CA SER A 196 19.96 -1.59 27.38
C SER A 196 20.91 -0.80 26.49
N GLY A 197 21.98 -0.28 27.09
CA GLY A 197 22.93 0.58 26.41
C GLY A 197 22.35 1.89 25.97
N VAL A 198 22.22 2.85 26.89
CA VAL A 198 21.61 4.16 26.64
C VAL A 198 22.66 5.24 26.73
N THR A 199 22.71 6.13 25.75
CA THR A 199 23.50 7.36 25.79
C THR A 199 22.57 8.55 25.60
N LEU A 200 22.53 9.45 26.57
CA LEU A 200 21.77 10.71 26.51
C LEU A 200 22.75 11.86 26.33
N ASN A 201 22.69 12.55 25.19
CA ASN A 201 23.53 13.71 24.91
C ASN A 201 22.66 14.98 25.00
N TYR A 202 22.99 15.88 25.94
CA TYR A 202 22.30 17.15 26.14
C TYR A 202 23.15 18.30 25.59
N PHE A 203 22.52 19.22 24.86
CA PHE A 203 23.18 20.33 24.20
C PHE A 203 22.74 21.68 24.80
N ASN A 204 23.67 22.64 24.89
CA ASN A 204 23.39 23.99 25.28
C ASN A 204 22.72 24.80 24.13
N LYS A 205 22.44 26.11 24.37
CA LYS A 205 21.83 27.00 23.36
C LYS A 205 22.68 27.15 22.09
N GLU A 206 24.00 26.94 22.18
CA GLU A 206 24.97 27.06 21.09
C GLU A 206 25.21 25.71 20.40
N PHE A 207 24.38 24.66 20.69
CA PHE A 207 24.50 23.31 20.18
C PHE A 207 25.84 22.63 20.52
N LYS A 208 26.46 23.00 21.67
CA LYS A 208 27.64 22.32 22.21
C LYS A 208 27.22 21.31 23.27
N LEU A 209 27.88 20.15 23.32
CA LEU A 209 27.60 19.11 24.30
C LEU A 209 27.86 19.67 25.71
N SER A 210 26.81 19.75 26.51
CA SER A 210 26.89 20.24 27.89
C SER A 210 26.91 19.10 28.92
N ARG A 211 26.18 18.02 28.66
CA ARG A 211 26.06 16.88 29.56
C ARG A 211 25.86 15.61 28.74
N ARG A 212 26.57 14.54 29.09
CA ARG A 212 26.39 13.20 28.53
C ARG A 212 26.14 12.21 29.65
N VAL A 213 25.15 11.35 29.48
CA VAL A 213 24.80 10.28 30.41
C VAL A 213 24.84 8.97 29.67
N ASP A 214 25.73 8.09 30.03
CA ASP A 214 25.80 6.70 29.53
C ASP A 214 25.27 5.78 30.62
N ALA A 215 24.39 4.84 30.31
CA ALA A 215 23.85 3.87 31.24
C ALA A 215 23.77 2.47 30.60
N ASP A 216 24.09 1.45 31.34
CA ASP A 216 24.03 0.08 30.83
C ASP A 216 22.60 -0.40 30.66
N ARG A 217 21.70 0.03 31.56
CA ARG A 217 20.31 -0.37 31.55
C ARG A 217 19.41 0.75 32.07
N ALA A 218 18.18 0.86 31.48
CA ALA A 218 17.11 1.65 32.06
C ALA A 218 15.79 0.87 32.04
N VAL A 219 14.96 1.06 33.07
CA VAL A 219 13.63 0.42 33.20
C VAL A 219 12.58 1.48 33.42
N TYR A 220 11.47 1.39 32.68
CA TYR A 220 10.34 2.29 32.85
C TYR A 220 9.43 1.79 33.96
N HIS A 221 9.27 2.57 35.01
CA HIS A 221 8.40 2.25 36.11
C HIS A 221 7.72 3.50 36.68
N LYS A 222 6.40 3.41 36.95
CA LYS A 222 5.60 4.54 37.49
C LYS A 222 5.80 5.87 36.75
N ASN A 223 5.75 5.81 35.42
CA ASN A 223 5.86 6.97 34.53
C ASN A 223 7.23 7.66 34.50
N GLN A 224 8.29 6.96 34.93
CA GLN A 224 9.67 7.48 34.94
C GLN A 224 10.68 6.41 34.52
N TRP A 225 11.79 6.83 33.92
CA TRP A 225 12.90 5.97 33.60
C TRP A 225 13.89 5.90 34.76
N ILE A 226 14.16 4.69 35.23
CA ILE A 226 15.15 4.39 36.24
C ILE A 226 16.37 3.80 35.54
N PHE A 227 17.48 4.52 35.58
CA PHE A 227 18.74 4.14 34.96
C PHE A 227 19.65 3.44 35.99
N TYR A 228 20.42 2.47 35.50
CA TYR A 228 21.38 1.69 36.28
C TYR A 228 22.74 1.76 35.64
N ASP A 229 23.80 1.73 36.49
CA ASP A 229 25.22 1.77 36.11
C ASP A 229 25.53 2.99 35.22
N ILE A 230 25.35 4.16 35.79
CA ILE A 230 25.38 5.45 35.10
C ILE A 230 26.77 6.06 35.19
N MET A 231 27.30 6.47 34.02
CA MET A 231 28.43 7.37 33.89
C MET A 231 27.94 8.71 33.37
N GLU A 232 28.04 9.76 34.16
CA GLU A 232 27.69 11.12 33.81
C GLU A 232 28.93 11.95 33.52
N GLN A 233 28.94 12.66 32.41
CA GLN A 233 29.98 13.60 32.02
C GLN A 233 29.32 15.00 31.88
N GLU A 234 29.75 15.95 32.71
CA GLU A 234 29.23 17.31 32.70
C GLU A 234 30.35 18.32 32.37
N PHE A 235 30.11 19.20 31.39
CA PHE A 235 31.11 20.20 31.01
C PHE A 235 31.22 21.30 32.06
N ASN A 236 32.38 21.40 32.70
CA ASN A 236 32.67 22.45 33.66
C ASN A 236 33.25 23.69 32.96
N VAL A 237 32.46 24.77 32.93
CA VAL A 237 32.80 26.05 32.22
C VAL A 237 34.04 26.71 32.85
N LYS A 238 34.30 26.51 34.14
CA LYS A 238 35.44 27.14 34.86
C LYS A 238 36.76 26.45 34.54
N SER A 239 36.79 25.11 34.57
CA SER A 239 37.98 24.31 34.30
C SER A 239 38.19 24.00 32.84
N LYS A 240 37.20 24.22 31.97
CA LYS A 240 37.14 23.79 30.55
C LYS A 240 37.36 22.30 30.34
N THR A 241 37.02 21.48 31.34
CA THR A 241 37.11 20.00 31.33
C THR A 241 35.77 19.36 31.61
N TYR A 242 35.65 18.06 31.36
CA TYR A 242 34.47 17.29 31.73
C TYR A 242 34.67 16.65 33.10
N ASP A 243 33.76 16.94 34.03
CA ASP A 243 33.69 16.25 35.32
C ASP A 243 32.92 14.94 35.11
N VAL A 244 33.54 13.80 35.54
CA VAL A 244 32.94 12.47 35.40
C VAL A 244 32.47 11.99 36.76
N ARG A 245 31.22 11.53 36.82
CA ARG A 245 30.60 10.98 38.02
C ARG A 245 29.95 9.65 37.73
N PHE A 246 29.98 8.70 38.67
CA PHE A 246 29.35 7.41 38.56
C PHE A 246 28.22 7.27 39.59
N TYR A 247 27.08 6.73 39.14
CA TYR A 247 25.93 6.46 39.99
C TYR A 247 25.43 5.04 39.76
N PRO A 248 25.21 4.23 40.83
CA PRO A 248 24.70 2.88 40.67
C PRO A 248 23.23 2.87 40.17
N GLN A 249 22.44 3.86 40.57
CA GLN A 249 21.04 4.02 40.15
C GLN A 249 20.60 5.47 40.28
N ARG A 250 19.83 5.96 39.30
CA ARG A 250 19.23 7.30 39.33
C ARG A 250 17.99 7.35 38.44
N THR A 251 16.98 8.15 38.83
CA THR A 251 15.84 8.49 37.99
C THR A 251 16.16 9.71 37.16
N GLU A 252 16.01 9.60 35.84
CA GLU A 252 16.18 10.69 34.90
C GLU A 252 14.82 10.98 34.20
N VAL A 253 14.52 12.25 34.04
CA VAL A 253 13.38 12.68 33.25
C VAL A 253 13.80 12.74 31.78
N VAL A 254 13.28 11.83 31.00
CA VAL A 254 13.54 11.72 29.57
C VAL A 254 12.21 11.84 28.84
N ASP A 255 12.16 12.68 27.82
CA ASP A 255 10.96 12.94 27.01
C ASP A 255 10.64 11.78 26.04
N ILE A 256 10.92 10.54 26.44
CA ILE A 256 10.65 9.33 25.66
C ILE A 256 9.70 8.44 26.43
N LEU A 257 8.54 8.17 25.85
CA LEU A 257 7.62 7.16 26.34
C LEU A 257 7.93 5.78 25.74
N PRO A 258 7.69 4.67 26.45
CA PRO A 258 7.81 3.34 25.87
C PRO A 258 6.95 3.16 24.60
N GLU A 259 5.83 3.90 24.50
CA GLU A 259 4.94 3.90 23.33
C GLU A 259 5.62 4.50 22.10
N ASP A 260 6.46 5.52 22.23
CA ASP A 260 7.20 6.14 21.15
C ASP A 260 8.24 5.17 20.58
N LEU A 261 8.88 4.38 21.45
CA LEU A 261 9.76 3.30 21.06
C LEU A 261 9.03 2.16 20.34
N HIS A 262 7.76 1.94 20.62
CA HIS A 262 6.89 1.01 19.89
C HIS A 262 6.48 1.53 18.52
N ARG A 263 6.21 2.84 18.37
CA ARG A 263 5.77 3.46 17.12
C ARG A 263 6.81 3.40 16.02
N VAL A 264 8.08 3.53 16.35
CA VAL A 264 9.21 3.43 15.41
C VAL A 264 9.25 2.08 14.65
N PHE A 265 8.43 1.11 15.04
CA PHE A 265 8.44 -0.26 14.52
C PHE A 265 7.21 -0.67 13.71
N LYS A 266 6.19 0.19 13.65
CA LYS A 266 5.00 -0.12 12.87
C LYS A 266 5.32 0.07 11.39
N LYS A 267 5.22 -1.01 10.61
CA LYS A 267 5.41 -0.92 9.17
C LYS A 267 4.29 -0.09 8.56
N SER A 268 4.57 0.63 7.47
CA SER A 268 3.57 1.40 6.74
C SER A 268 2.31 0.58 6.41
N GLU A 269 2.47 -0.71 6.09
CA GLU A 269 1.36 -1.65 5.79
C GLU A 269 0.39 -1.88 6.97
N GLU A 270 0.84 -1.64 8.20
CA GLU A 270 0.06 -1.82 9.44
C GLU A 270 -0.67 -0.55 9.88
N MET A 271 -0.44 0.58 9.19
CA MET A 271 -1.07 1.87 9.45
C MET A 271 -2.20 2.10 8.45
N ASN A 272 -3.25 2.80 8.83
CA ASN A 272 -4.19 3.38 7.88
C ASN A 272 -3.65 4.70 7.30
N ILE A 273 -4.33 5.31 6.31
CA ILE A 273 -3.86 6.57 5.67
C ILE A 273 -3.70 7.69 6.70
N VAL A 274 -4.61 7.83 7.65
CA VAL A 274 -4.57 8.90 8.67
C VAL A 274 -3.38 8.69 9.61
N GLU A 275 -3.18 7.47 10.09
CA GLU A 275 -2.02 7.12 10.93
C GLU A 275 -0.71 7.32 10.17
N LEU A 276 -0.66 6.89 8.90
CA LEU A 276 0.54 7.03 8.07
C LEU A 276 0.87 8.50 7.80
N PHE A 277 -0.16 9.32 7.54
CA PHE A 277 0.03 10.76 7.33
C PHE A 277 0.55 11.45 8.60
N SER A 278 -0.04 11.15 9.76
CA SER A 278 0.43 11.69 11.04
C SER A 278 1.86 11.23 11.34
N TYR A 279 2.18 9.97 11.07
CA TYR A 279 3.51 9.43 11.25
C TYR A 279 4.57 10.09 10.35
N ILE A 280 4.22 10.38 9.09
CA ILE A 280 5.10 11.15 8.19
C ILE A 280 5.44 12.53 8.79
N GLN A 281 4.43 13.25 9.29
CA GLN A 281 4.64 14.57 9.91
C GLN A 281 5.54 14.47 11.15
N GLU A 282 5.34 13.46 11.99
CA GLU A 282 6.15 13.23 13.19
C GLU A 282 7.63 12.97 12.82
N VAL A 283 7.87 12.05 11.86
CA VAL A 283 9.21 11.72 11.36
C VAL A 283 9.93 12.94 10.79
N GLU A 284 9.22 13.80 10.06
CA GLU A 284 9.78 15.03 9.49
C GLU A 284 10.07 16.11 10.55
N LEU A 285 9.19 16.25 11.55
CA LEU A 285 9.41 17.15 12.68
C LEU A 285 10.64 16.75 13.50
N GLU A 286 10.89 15.45 13.60
CA GLU A 286 12.09 14.91 14.24
C GLU A 286 13.35 15.06 13.37
N GLY A 287 13.22 15.47 12.10
CA GLY A 287 14.32 15.70 11.16
C GLY A 287 14.83 14.45 10.47
N TYR A 288 14.03 13.36 10.45
CA TYR A 288 14.32 12.15 9.69
C TYR A 288 13.75 12.19 8.29
N ASP A 289 14.30 11.36 7.42
CA ASP A 289 13.82 11.20 6.04
C ASP A 289 12.54 10.34 6.01
N ALA A 290 11.41 10.97 5.65
CA ALA A 290 10.13 10.32 5.50
C ALA A 290 9.81 9.90 4.05
N THR A 291 10.78 9.98 3.12
CA THR A 291 10.57 9.73 1.68
C THR A 291 9.91 8.38 1.42
N ALA A 292 10.35 7.31 2.05
CA ALA A 292 9.77 5.98 1.89
C ALA A 292 8.28 5.93 2.29
N PHE A 293 7.92 6.55 3.41
CA PHE A 293 6.53 6.61 3.88
C PHE A 293 5.64 7.47 2.98
N ARG A 294 6.20 8.54 2.39
CA ARG A 294 5.49 9.36 1.38
C ARG A 294 5.23 8.57 0.10
N VAL A 295 6.18 7.75 -0.35
CA VAL A 295 6.00 6.84 -1.50
C VAL A 295 4.85 5.87 -1.22
N ASP A 296 4.83 5.23 -0.05
CA ASP A 296 3.77 4.32 0.35
C ASP A 296 2.40 5.00 0.42
N LEU A 297 2.35 6.23 0.94
CA LEU A 297 1.12 7.02 1.00
C LEU A 297 0.55 7.26 -0.40
N HIS A 298 1.37 7.71 -1.35
CA HIS A 298 0.94 7.92 -2.73
C HIS A 298 0.58 6.61 -3.44
N ALA A 299 1.30 5.52 -3.18
CA ALA A 299 1.02 4.21 -3.75
C ALA A 299 -0.36 3.68 -3.33
N ARG A 300 -0.83 3.95 -2.10
CA ARG A 300 -2.17 3.57 -1.64
C ARG A 300 -3.30 4.23 -2.42
N PHE A 301 -3.12 5.49 -2.85
CA PHE A 301 -4.09 6.15 -3.71
C PHE A 301 -3.98 5.70 -5.17
N ALA A 302 -2.76 5.42 -5.63
CA ALA A 302 -2.52 4.98 -7.01
C ALA A 302 -3.04 3.57 -7.28
N PHE A 303 -3.01 2.68 -6.30
CA PHE A 303 -3.34 1.27 -6.45
C PHE A 303 -4.81 0.99 -6.84
N PRO A 304 -5.85 1.62 -6.25
CA PRO A 304 -7.23 1.42 -6.68
C PRO A 304 -7.50 1.88 -8.12
N VAL A 305 -6.77 2.89 -8.60
CA VAL A 305 -6.88 3.40 -9.97
C VAL A 305 -6.42 2.36 -10.99
N LEU A 306 -5.49 1.49 -10.61
CA LEU A 306 -5.06 0.37 -11.46
C LEU A 306 -6.23 -0.52 -11.90
N ALA A 307 -7.20 -0.79 -11.03
CA ALA A 307 -8.36 -1.59 -11.35
C ALA A 307 -9.14 -1.03 -12.56
N ILE A 308 -9.23 0.30 -12.65
CA ILE A 308 -9.88 1.00 -13.75
C ILE A 308 -9.05 0.85 -15.04
N ILE A 309 -7.74 1.07 -14.94
CA ILE A 309 -6.81 1.01 -16.08
C ILE A 309 -6.83 -0.37 -16.72
N VAL A 310 -6.70 -1.42 -15.91
CA VAL A 310 -6.66 -2.81 -16.41
C VAL A 310 -7.99 -3.24 -17.02
N CYS A 311 -9.11 -2.70 -16.55
CA CYS A 311 -10.42 -2.93 -17.18
C CYS A 311 -10.49 -2.37 -18.59
N ILE A 312 -10.01 -1.14 -18.80
CA ILE A 312 -9.97 -0.51 -20.13
C ILE A 312 -9.06 -1.32 -21.07
N ILE A 313 -7.89 -1.74 -20.57
CA ILE A 313 -6.97 -2.60 -21.34
C ILE A 313 -7.66 -3.92 -21.72
N GLY A 314 -8.34 -4.54 -20.77
CA GLY A 314 -9.05 -5.81 -20.98
C GLY A 314 -10.09 -5.73 -22.09
N ILE A 315 -10.89 -4.65 -22.11
CA ILE A 315 -11.89 -4.42 -23.17
C ILE A 315 -11.19 -4.22 -24.52
N GLY A 316 -10.17 -3.35 -24.58
CA GLY A 316 -9.44 -3.07 -25.81
C GLY A 316 -8.85 -4.35 -26.42
N ILE A 317 -8.26 -5.24 -25.60
CA ILE A 317 -7.73 -6.53 -26.03
C ILE A 317 -8.87 -7.45 -26.50
N ALA A 318 -9.95 -7.55 -25.71
CA ALA A 318 -11.03 -8.49 -25.96
C ALA A 318 -11.83 -8.20 -27.24
N VAL A 319 -12.02 -6.89 -27.55
CA VAL A 319 -12.84 -6.45 -28.68
C VAL A 319 -12.06 -6.39 -29.98
N LYS A 320 -10.75 -6.11 -29.94
CA LYS A 320 -9.88 -6.01 -31.12
C LYS A 320 -9.63 -7.35 -31.80
N ARG A 321 -9.61 -8.45 -31.05
CA ARG A 321 -9.26 -9.76 -31.56
C ARG A 321 -10.41 -10.38 -32.35
N LYS A 322 -10.15 -10.66 -33.64
CA LYS A 322 -11.07 -11.37 -34.53
C LYS A 322 -11.16 -12.84 -34.12
N GLY A 323 -12.36 -13.42 -34.20
CA GLY A 323 -12.80 -14.69 -33.62
C GLY A 323 -12.02 -15.98 -33.92
N HIS A 324 -10.86 -15.95 -34.58
CA HIS A 324 -10.04 -17.12 -34.88
C HIS A 324 -8.98 -17.44 -33.80
N GLU A 325 -8.67 -16.50 -32.90
CA GLU A 325 -7.74 -16.73 -31.81
C GLU A 325 -8.51 -17.13 -30.55
N GLY A 326 -8.22 -18.30 -30.00
CA GLY A 326 -8.90 -18.81 -28.81
C GLY A 326 -8.77 -17.88 -27.60
N PRO A 327 -9.69 -17.93 -26.62
CA PRO A 327 -9.66 -17.11 -25.41
C PRO A 327 -8.35 -17.23 -24.63
N SER A 328 -7.65 -18.35 -24.74
CA SER A 328 -6.37 -18.62 -24.08
C SER A 328 -5.26 -17.62 -24.48
N VAL A 329 -5.21 -17.20 -25.75
CA VAL A 329 -4.20 -16.24 -26.24
C VAL A 329 -4.46 -14.84 -25.70
N SER A 330 -5.73 -14.43 -25.57
CA SER A 330 -6.10 -13.15 -24.95
C SER A 330 -5.75 -13.13 -23.46
N ILE A 331 -5.96 -14.23 -22.75
CA ILE A 331 -5.61 -14.40 -21.34
C ILE A 331 -4.09 -14.32 -21.17
N ALA A 332 -3.32 -15.03 -22.01
CA ALA A 332 -1.86 -15.01 -21.96
C ALA A 332 -1.30 -13.60 -22.20
N PHE A 333 -1.84 -12.88 -23.19
CA PHE A 333 -1.46 -11.50 -23.47
C PHE A 333 -1.82 -10.55 -22.32
N GLY A 334 -3.01 -10.68 -21.75
CA GLY A 334 -3.42 -9.91 -20.57
C GLY A 334 -2.51 -10.17 -19.37
N ALA A 335 -2.17 -11.43 -19.13
CA ALA A 335 -1.22 -11.79 -18.06
C ALA A 335 0.17 -11.16 -18.28
N ALA A 336 0.66 -11.15 -19.54
CA ALA A 336 1.92 -10.48 -19.89
C ALA A 336 1.87 -8.97 -19.63
N VAL A 337 0.77 -8.30 -20.00
CA VAL A 337 0.57 -6.86 -19.75
C VAL A 337 0.62 -6.56 -18.25
N VAL A 338 -0.06 -7.34 -17.43
CA VAL A 338 -0.03 -7.16 -15.96
C VAL A 338 1.36 -7.43 -15.41
N PHE A 339 2.04 -8.45 -15.87
CA PHE A 339 3.41 -8.74 -15.45
C PHE A 339 4.35 -7.56 -15.73
N ILE A 340 4.29 -7.00 -16.93
CA ILE A 340 5.09 -5.81 -17.31
C ILE A 340 4.72 -4.62 -16.41
N TYR A 341 3.43 -4.43 -16.11
CA TYR A 341 2.99 -3.39 -15.17
C TYR A 341 3.65 -3.57 -13.81
N TRP A 342 3.58 -4.79 -13.24
CA TRP A 342 4.14 -5.06 -11.91
C TRP A 342 5.66 -4.84 -11.85
N VAL A 343 6.38 -5.26 -12.88
CA VAL A 343 7.83 -5.03 -12.98
C VAL A 343 8.13 -3.53 -13.02
N LEU A 344 7.43 -2.77 -13.88
CA LEU A 344 7.62 -1.33 -13.99
C LEU A 344 7.23 -0.61 -12.71
N HIS A 345 6.09 -0.97 -12.11
CA HIS A 345 5.61 -0.37 -10.86
C HIS A 345 6.58 -0.61 -9.71
N SER A 346 7.04 -1.84 -9.52
CA SER A 346 8.01 -2.18 -8.49
C SER A 346 9.36 -1.47 -8.68
N PHE A 347 9.80 -1.32 -9.93
CA PHE A 347 11.01 -0.59 -10.26
C PHE A 347 10.87 0.90 -9.92
N CYS A 348 9.75 1.55 -10.31
CA CYS A 348 9.50 2.95 -10.01
C CYS A 348 9.39 3.21 -8.50
N LEU A 349 8.71 2.34 -7.75
CA LEU A 349 8.63 2.42 -6.29
C LEU A 349 10.02 2.29 -5.66
N SER A 350 10.85 1.34 -6.13
CA SER A 350 12.22 1.17 -5.63
C SER A 350 13.08 2.42 -5.82
N LEU A 351 12.98 3.09 -6.97
CA LEU A 351 13.64 4.38 -7.21
C LEU A 351 13.10 5.48 -6.28
N GLY A 352 11.80 5.46 -5.99
CA GLY A 352 11.18 6.36 -5.03
C GLY A 352 11.69 6.15 -3.60
N TYR A 353 11.78 4.90 -3.14
CA TYR A 353 12.35 4.55 -1.84
C TYR A 353 13.82 4.95 -1.71
N GLY A 354 14.59 4.89 -2.81
CA GLY A 354 15.97 5.36 -2.87
C GLY A 354 16.12 6.88 -3.00
N GLY A 355 15.02 7.66 -3.01
CA GLY A 355 15.07 9.11 -3.14
C GLY A 355 15.44 9.64 -4.54
N MET A 356 15.57 8.74 -5.54
CA MET A 356 15.92 9.12 -6.93
C MET A 356 14.74 9.73 -7.68
N LEU A 357 13.51 9.35 -7.30
CA LEU A 357 12.28 9.89 -7.86
C LEU A 357 11.45 10.57 -6.77
N PRO A 358 10.77 11.71 -7.08
CA PRO A 358 9.79 12.28 -6.17
C PRO A 358 8.70 11.26 -5.81
N PRO A 359 8.23 11.19 -4.55
CA PRO A 359 7.27 10.18 -4.08
C PRO A 359 6.01 10.06 -4.94
N PHE A 360 5.45 11.21 -5.36
CA PHE A 360 4.29 11.24 -6.25
C PHE A 360 4.59 10.57 -7.61
N VAL A 361 5.71 10.93 -8.25
CA VAL A 361 6.10 10.39 -9.55
C VAL A 361 6.34 8.88 -9.46
N ALA A 362 7.05 8.42 -8.42
CA ALA A 362 7.35 7.00 -8.20
C ALA A 362 6.08 6.14 -8.12
N ALA A 363 5.03 6.64 -7.45
CA ALA A 363 3.78 5.91 -7.29
C ALA A 363 2.85 5.96 -8.52
N TRP A 364 2.88 7.05 -9.30
CA TRP A 364 1.88 7.30 -10.35
C TRP A 364 2.37 7.06 -11.78
N ILE A 365 3.68 7.09 -12.05
CA ILE A 365 4.21 7.02 -13.41
C ILE A 365 3.79 5.76 -14.16
N SER A 366 3.80 4.60 -13.50
CA SER A 366 3.33 3.34 -14.10
C SER A 366 1.84 3.41 -14.47
N ASN A 367 1.00 4.00 -13.62
CA ASN A 367 -0.42 4.22 -13.91
C ASN A 367 -0.62 5.15 -15.11
N ILE A 368 0.17 6.22 -15.20
CA ILE A 368 0.10 7.16 -16.33
C ILE A 368 0.46 6.46 -17.64
N ILE A 369 1.58 5.74 -17.69
CA ILE A 369 2.02 5.01 -18.87
C ILE A 369 0.97 4.00 -19.32
N PHE A 370 0.44 3.20 -18.39
CA PHE A 370 -0.57 2.20 -18.72
C PHE A 370 -1.94 2.81 -19.02
N SER A 371 -2.28 3.98 -18.48
CA SER A 371 -3.47 4.74 -18.90
C SER A 371 -3.37 5.19 -20.35
N CYS A 372 -2.23 5.73 -20.77
CA CYS A 372 -1.99 6.09 -22.18
C CYS A 372 -2.10 4.86 -23.09
N TYR A 373 -1.49 3.74 -22.68
CA TYR A 373 -1.62 2.47 -23.42
C TYR A 373 -3.07 1.99 -23.50
N ALA A 374 -3.83 2.09 -22.41
CA ALA A 374 -5.23 1.69 -22.32
C ALA A 374 -6.10 2.49 -23.31
N VAL A 375 -5.91 3.82 -23.34
CA VAL A 375 -6.64 4.72 -24.24
C VAL A 375 -6.28 4.44 -25.72
N LEU A 376 -4.99 4.31 -26.05
CA LEU A 376 -4.55 3.97 -27.41
C LEU A 376 -5.09 2.60 -27.85
N ASN A 377 -5.09 1.61 -26.97
CA ASN A 377 -5.62 0.29 -27.28
C ASN A 377 -7.13 0.32 -27.52
N LEU A 378 -7.86 1.14 -26.77
CA LEU A 378 -9.31 1.30 -26.93
C LEU A 378 -9.68 2.00 -28.24
N ILE A 379 -8.98 3.11 -28.60
CA ILE A 379 -9.19 3.83 -29.87
C ILE A 379 -8.94 2.89 -31.06
N ASN A 380 -7.92 2.05 -30.99
CA ASN A 380 -7.60 1.10 -32.07
C ASN A 380 -8.51 -0.15 -32.08
N ALA A 381 -9.45 -0.28 -31.15
CA ALA A 381 -10.38 -1.41 -31.07
C ALA A 381 -11.74 -1.13 -31.71
N GLU A 382 -12.02 0.13 -32.07
CA GLU A 382 -13.22 0.57 -32.78
C GLU A 382 -13.02 0.39 -34.29
#